data_641d6e3175e8657b20bf923497e7e46d
#
_entry.id   641d6e3175e8657b20bf923497e7e46d
#
_cell.length_a   1.000
_cell.length_b   1.000
_cell.length_c   1.000
_cell.angle_alpha   90.00
_cell.angle_beta   90.00
_cell.angle_gamma   90.00
#
_symmetry.space_group_name_H-M   'P 1'
#
loop_
_entity.id
_entity.type
_entity.pdbx_description
1 polymer ?
#
loop_
_entity_poly.entity_id
_entity_poly.type
_entity_poly.pdbx_seq_one_letter_code
_entity_poly.pdbx_strand_id
1 'polypeptide(L)'
;MQGVQDMGAQVTMKHFALNDHENARVGISIWANEQSIREVYLKAFQPAFEAESASGVMTSYTRWGTTWAGAHEGLITGILRGEWGCQGMVLSDNCRNHMDAISGVAAGSSAYDDMMGGKEGDLLAYKDDPTAAALMREACHHNLYTIVNSLGMNGVGPDTTVKAKDPGFATTVRVLRVLLPVLFLVCLGLYIWGRVRFSKTEACQTYQAQKKARKNQ
;
A
#
# COMPACT_ATOMS: atom_id res chain seq x y z
N MET A 1 2.79 5.07 -20.22
CA MET A 1 2.22 3.78 -19.76
C MET A 1 2.53 2.67 -20.75
N GLN A 2 2.24 2.83 -22.05
CA GLN A 2 2.51 1.79 -23.06
C GLN A 2 3.91 1.18 -22.96
N GLY A 3 4.95 1.99 -22.98
CA GLY A 3 6.33 1.47 -22.90
C GLY A 3 6.65 0.69 -21.61
N VAL A 4 5.89 0.85 -20.53
CA VAL A 4 6.02 0.01 -19.33
C VAL A 4 5.38 -1.35 -19.56
N GLN A 5 4.20 -1.39 -20.19
CA GLN A 5 3.52 -2.64 -20.55
C GLN A 5 4.28 -3.42 -21.63
N ASP A 6 4.87 -2.73 -22.60
CA ASP A 6 5.72 -3.35 -23.65
C ASP A 6 6.92 -4.08 -23.04
N MET A 7 7.38 -3.65 -21.87
CA MET A 7 8.41 -4.33 -21.08
C MET A 7 7.85 -5.42 -20.16
N GLY A 8 6.55 -5.74 -20.25
CA GLY A 8 5.88 -6.80 -19.49
C GLY A 8 5.51 -6.46 -18.04
N ALA A 9 5.66 -5.21 -17.64
CA ALA A 9 5.17 -4.75 -16.34
C ALA A 9 3.73 -4.26 -16.46
N GLN A 10 2.86 -4.64 -15.51
CA GLN A 10 1.47 -4.22 -15.50
C GLN A 10 1.31 -2.81 -14.95
N VAL A 11 0.52 -1.98 -15.63
CA VAL A 11 0.24 -0.61 -15.20
C VAL A 11 -1.09 -0.55 -14.48
N THR A 12 -1.06 -0.09 -13.23
CA THR A 12 -2.24 0.13 -12.40
C THR A 12 -2.40 1.62 -12.15
N MET A 13 -3.48 2.21 -12.67
CA MET A 13 -3.76 3.64 -12.49
C MET A 13 -4.42 3.92 -11.15
N LYS A 14 -4.10 5.08 -10.55
CA LYS A 14 -4.65 5.45 -9.23
C LYS A 14 -4.83 6.95 -9.01
N HIS A 15 -5.67 7.32 -8.10
CA HIS A 15 -6.65 6.47 -7.38
C HIS A 15 -8.00 6.60 -8.05
N PHE A 16 -8.58 5.49 -8.48
CA PHE A 16 -9.81 5.42 -9.27
C PHE A 16 -11.04 5.32 -8.35
N ALA A 17 -11.90 6.30 -8.27
CA ALA A 17 -11.82 7.62 -8.83
C ALA A 17 -12.20 8.67 -7.77
N LEU A 18 -12.25 9.96 -8.13
CA LEU A 18 -12.77 11.04 -7.28
C LEU A 18 -11.88 11.38 -6.06
N ASN A 19 -10.59 11.06 -6.09
CA ASN A 19 -9.66 11.38 -4.99
C ASN A 19 -8.87 12.66 -5.27
N ASP A 20 -9.57 13.76 -5.49
CA ASP A 20 -8.96 15.08 -5.76
C ASP A 20 -8.74 15.88 -4.48
N HIS A 21 -9.10 15.37 -3.31
CA HIS A 21 -8.93 16.03 -2.04
C HIS A 21 -8.44 15.06 -0.96
N GLU A 22 -7.28 15.36 -0.37
CA GLU A 22 -6.64 14.49 0.61
C GLU A 22 -7.18 14.67 2.05
N ASN A 23 -7.65 15.88 2.40
CA ASN A 23 -8.18 16.13 3.72
C ASN A 23 -9.48 15.33 3.95
N ALA A 24 -9.52 14.55 5.01
CA ALA A 24 -10.64 13.69 5.39
C ALA A 24 -11.10 12.72 4.28
N ARG A 25 -10.23 12.35 3.32
CA ARG A 25 -10.56 11.50 2.15
C ARG A 25 -11.27 10.18 2.50
N VAL A 26 -11.00 9.61 3.67
CA VAL A 26 -11.68 8.40 4.16
C VAL A 26 -13.17 8.65 4.47
N GLY A 27 -13.55 9.87 4.81
CA GLY A 27 -14.92 10.26 5.15
C GLY A 27 -15.68 11.00 4.04
N ILE A 28 -15.00 11.37 2.95
CA ILE A 28 -15.61 12.20 1.89
C ILE A 28 -16.60 11.41 1.05
N SER A 29 -17.76 12.04 0.79
CA SER A 29 -18.73 11.63 -0.22
C SER A 29 -18.76 12.67 -1.32
N ILE A 30 -18.56 12.26 -2.56
CA ILE A 30 -18.60 13.13 -3.74
C ILE A 30 -19.97 13.01 -4.39
N TRP A 31 -20.62 14.15 -4.60
CA TRP A 31 -21.93 14.23 -5.25
C TRP A 31 -21.79 15.05 -6.52
N ALA A 32 -21.93 14.41 -7.64
CA ALA A 32 -21.93 15.05 -8.95
C ALA A 32 -22.85 14.27 -9.89
N ASN A 33 -23.34 14.94 -10.93
CA ASN A 33 -24.08 14.25 -11.99
C ASN A 33 -23.14 13.41 -12.85
N GLU A 34 -23.68 12.44 -13.57
CA GLU A 34 -22.90 11.51 -14.36
C GLU A 34 -22.05 12.21 -15.42
N GLN A 35 -22.56 13.25 -16.05
CA GLN A 35 -21.81 14.04 -17.03
C GLN A 35 -20.53 14.60 -16.43
N SER A 36 -20.62 15.27 -15.28
CA SER A 36 -19.45 15.83 -14.60
C SER A 36 -18.46 14.74 -14.19
N ILE A 37 -18.95 13.60 -13.72
CA ILE A 37 -18.10 12.45 -13.37
C ILE A 37 -17.34 11.97 -14.60
N ARG A 38 -18.01 11.76 -15.71
CA ARG A 38 -17.39 11.24 -16.94
C ARG A 38 -16.45 12.23 -17.61
N GLU A 39 -16.86 13.49 -17.74
CA GLU A 39 -16.11 14.48 -18.51
C GLU A 39 -14.94 15.08 -17.75
N VAL A 40 -14.97 15.06 -16.41
CA VAL A 40 -13.93 15.64 -15.56
C VAL A 40 -13.13 14.56 -14.86
N TYR A 41 -13.75 13.80 -13.95
CA TYR A 41 -13.04 12.90 -13.04
C TYR A 41 -12.56 11.61 -13.71
N LEU A 42 -13.36 11.02 -14.57
CA LEU A 42 -13.03 9.77 -15.27
C LEU A 42 -12.20 10.02 -16.52
N LYS A 43 -12.22 11.21 -17.07
CA LYS A 43 -11.50 11.57 -18.30
C LYS A 43 -9.99 11.39 -18.19
N ALA A 44 -9.43 11.50 -17.00
CA ALA A 44 -8.01 11.27 -16.77
C ALA A 44 -7.61 9.78 -16.88
N PHE A 45 -8.54 8.87 -16.69
CA PHE A 45 -8.31 7.42 -16.71
C PHE A 45 -8.67 6.80 -18.07
N GLN A 46 -9.78 7.21 -18.66
CA GLN A 46 -10.37 6.65 -19.88
C GLN A 46 -9.35 6.39 -21.01
N PRO A 47 -8.51 7.35 -21.43
CA PRO A 47 -7.59 7.15 -22.56
C PRO A 47 -6.59 6.02 -22.36
N ALA A 48 -6.24 5.71 -21.11
CA ALA A 48 -5.29 4.66 -20.81
C ALA A 48 -5.87 3.26 -21.05
N PHE A 49 -7.16 3.09 -20.84
CA PHE A 49 -7.88 1.83 -21.12
C PHE A 49 -8.25 1.72 -22.59
N GLU A 50 -8.73 2.80 -23.21
CA GLU A 50 -9.01 2.83 -24.65
C GLU A 50 -7.77 2.54 -25.51
N ALA A 51 -6.59 2.94 -25.04
CA ALA A 51 -5.31 2.65 -25.69
C ALA A 51 -4.65 1.36 -25.18
N GLU A 52 -5.33 0.56 -24.37
CA GLU A 52 -4.80 -0.68 -23.75
C GLU A 52 -3.45 -0.49 -23.02
N SER A 53 -3.16 0.74 -22.58
CA SER A 53 -1.90 1.11 -21.93
C SER A 53 -1.94 1.02 -20.41
N ALA A 54 -3.07 0.64 -19.84
CA ALA A 54 -3.24 0.30 -18.42
C ALA A 54 -4.02 -1.01 -18.30
N SER A 55 -3.62 -1.85 -17.36
CA SER A 55 -4.19 -3.18 -17.14
C SER A 55 -5.10 -3.26 -15.92
N GLY A 56 -5.11 -2.27 -15.06
CA GLY A 56 -5.92 -2.25 -13.86
C GLY A 56 -5.96 -0.89 -13.17
N VAL A 57 -6.66 -0.84 -12.05
CA VAL A 57 -6.75 0.36 -11.21
C VAL A 57 -6.55 0.03 -9.73
N MET A 58 -6.10 1.03 -8.98
CA MET A 58 -6.26 1.08 -7.53
C MET A 58 -7.41 2.03 -7.21
N THR A 59 -8.42 1.56 -6.47
CA THR A 59 -9.58 2.35 -6.12
C THR A 59 -9.26 3.38 -5.05
N SER A 60 -9.99 4.48 -5.04
CA SER A 60 -9.80 5.55 -4.08
C SER A 60 -10.45 5.24 -2.72
N TYR A 61 -10.12 6.05 -1.70
CA TYR A 61 -10.82 6.02 -0.41
C TYR A 61 -12.21 6.65 -0.45
N THR A 62 -12.47 7.49 -1.43
CA THR A 62 -13.66 8.31 -1.51
C THR A 62 -14.92 7.50 -1.83
N ARG A 63 -16.06 8.11 -1.60
CA ARG A 63 -17.36 7.58 -2.00
C ARG A 63 -17.94 8.39 -3.15
N TRP A 64 -18.55 7.73 -4.08
CA TRP A 64 -19.49 8.35 -5.02
C TRP A 64 -20.90 8.23 -4.43
N GLY A 65 -21.47 9.36 -4.05
CA GLY A 65 -22.65 9.34 -3.19
C GLY A 65 -22.33 8.71 -1.83
N THR A 66 -23.04 7.68 -1.47
CA THR A 66 -22.84 6.95 -0.19
C THR A 66 -21.96 5.70 -0.34
N THR A 67 -21.65 5.29 -1.58
CA THR A 67 -20.97 4.03 -1.86
C THR A 67 -19.47 4.26 -2.06
N TRP A 68 -18.64 3.50 -1.38
CA TRP A 68 -17.20 3.49 -1.61
C TRP A 68 -16.89 3.18 -3.08
N ALA A 69 -15.93 3.91 -3.68
CA ALA A 69 -15.59 3.76 -5.09
C ALA A 69 -15.29 2.32 -5.52
N GLY A 70 -14.60 1.54 -4.67
CA GLY A 70 -14.30 0.12 -4.93
C GLY A 70 -15.50 -0.83 -4.79
N ALA A 71 -16.60 -0.37 -4.20
CA ALA A 71 -17.86 -1.13 -4.09
C ALA A 71 -18.97 -0.53 -4.97
N HIS A 72 -18.62 0.42 -5.84
CA HIS A 72 -19.59 1.06 -6.74
C HIS A 72 -19.71 0.31 -8.06
N GLU A 73 -20.73 -0.55 -8.17
CA GLU A 73 -20.94 -1.44 -9.32
C GLU A 73 -20.98 -0.67 -10.66
N GLY A 74 -21.71 0.45 -10.73
CA GLY A 74 -21.77 1.27 -11.94
C GLY A 74 -20.40 1.83 -12.36
N LEU A 75 -19.51 2.11 -11.40
CA LEU A 75 -18.15 2.59 -11.69
C LEU A 75 -17.23 1.44 -12.10
N ILE A 76 -17.19 0.35 -11.33
CA ILE A 76 -16.24 -0.75 -11.57
C ILE A 76 -16.72 -1.67 -12.68
N THR A 77 -17.90 -2.27 -12.52
CA THR A 77 -18.43 -3.21 -13.52
C THR A 77 -18.98 -2.49 -14.73
N GLY A 78 -19.77 -1.42 -14.55
CA GLY A 78 -20.40 -0.70 -15.65
C GLY A 78 -19.37 0.01 -16.53
N ILE A 79 -18.66 0.98 -15.96
CA ILE A 79 -17.77 1.86 -16.74
C ILE A 79 -16.43 1.19 -16.99
N LEU A 80 -15.69 0.84 -15.93
CA LEU A 80 -14.30 0.37 -16.08
C LEU A 80 -14.23 -0.95 -16.85
N ARG A 81 -15.04 -1.94 -16.46
CA ARG A 81 -15.02 -3.26 -17.12
C ARG A 81 -15.87 -3.31 -18.38
N GLY A 82 -17.11 -2.79 -18.30
CA GLY A 82 -18.08 -2.89 -19.40
C GLY A 82 -17.76 -1.94 -20.55
N GLU A 83 -17.60 -0.64 -20.26
CA GLU A 83 -17.40 0.35 -21.31
C GLU A 83 -15.93 0.45 -21.77
N TRP A 84 -14.98 0.39 -20.84
CA TRP A 84 -13.55 0.54 -21.16
C TRP A 84 -12.79 -0.79 -21.31
N GLY A 85 -13.46 -1.92 -21.11
CA GLY A 85 -12.91 -3.25 -21.38
C GLY A 85 -11.81 -3.73 -20.42
N CYS A 86 -11.67 -3.14 -19.24
CA CYS A 86 -10.64 -3.53 -18.27
C CYS A 86 -10.88 -4.95 -17.75
N GLN A 87 -10.04 -5.90 -18.15
CA GLN A 87 -10.07 -7.29 -17.71
C GLN A 87 -9.18 -7.55 -16.49
N GLY A 88 -8.29 -6.63 -16.16
CA GLY A 88 -7.27 -6.85 -15.15
C GLY A 88 -7.72 -6.53 -13.73
N MET A 89 -6.73 -6.48 -12.86
CA MET A 89 -6.89 -6.32 -11.41
C MET A 89 -7.49 -4.97 -11.04
N VAL A 90 -8.48 -4.99 -10.16
CA VAL A 90 -8.99 -3.82 -9.46
C VAL A 90 -8.63 -3.97 -7.99
N LEU A 91 -7.63 -3.24 -7.56
CA LEU A 91 -7.07 -3.27 -6.22
C LEU A 91 -7.66 -2.15 -5.36
N SER A 92 -7.92 -2.39 -4.08
CA SER A 92 -8.23 -1.29 -3.15
C SER A 92 -6.98 -0.46 -2.86
N ASP A 93 -7.13 0.81 -2.46
CA ASP A 93 -6.11 1.48 -1.64
C ASP A 93 -6.05 0.77 -0.28
N ASN A 94 -5.06 1.08 0.57
CA ASN A 94 -4.87 0.42 1.86
C ASN A 94 -6.17 0.40 2.68
N CYS A 95 -6.65 -0.79 3.01
CA CYS A 95 -7.96 -1.04 3.58
C CYS A 95 -8.28 -0.18 4.82
N ARG A 96 -9.51 0.31 4.89
CA ARG A 96 -10.09 1.09 6.00
C ARG A 96 -11.49 0.58 6.29
N ASN A 97 -11.99 0.86 7.48
CA ASN A 97 -13.27 0.36 8.03
C ASN A 97 -14.51 0.56 7.13
N HIS A 98 -14.46 1.46 6.15
CA HIS A 98 -15.57 1.70 5.22
C HIS A 98 -15.45 0.92 3.91
N MET A 99 -14.38 0.15 3.74
CA MET A 99 -14.05 -0.61 2.52
C MET A 99 -14.47 -2.07 2.75
N ASP A 100 -15.75 -2.34 2.63
CA ASP A 100 -16.28 -3.69 2.78
C ASP A 100 -15.89 -4.57 1.59
N ALA A 101 -15.09 -5.60 1.85
CA ALA A 101 -14.48 -6.44 0.83
C ALA A 101 -15.52 -7.22 0.02
N ILE A 102 -16.55 -7.77 0.65
CA ILE A 102 -17.57 -8.55 -0.07
C ILE A 102 -18.38 -7.67 -1.01
N SER A 103 -18.76 -6.46 -0.59
CA SER A 103 -19.42 -5.48 -1.45
C SER A 103 -18.52 -5.04 -2.61
N GLY A 104 -17.21 -4.88 -2.34
CA GLY A 104 -16.25 -4.57 -3.37
C GLY A 104 -16.12 -5.69 -4.41
N VAL A 105 -16.01 -6.95 -3.97
CA VAL A 105 -15.97 -8.10 -4.90
C VAL A 105 -17.26 -8.20 -5.70
N ALA A 106 -18.41 -7.96 -5.08
CA ALA A 106 -19.70 -7.94 -5.77
C ALA A 106 -19.78 -6.85 -6.86
N ALA A 107 -19.11 -5.70 -6.61
CA ALA A 107 -19.02 -4.60 -7.57
C ALA A 107 -17.96 -4.80 -8.66
N GLY A 108 -17.15 -5.87 -8.61
CA GLY A 108 -16.11 -6.17 -9.59
C GLY A 108 -14.69 -5.82 -9.17
N SER A 109 -14.45 -5.38 -7.92
CA SER A 109 -13.11 -5.31 -7.34
C SER A 109 -12.54 -6.70 -7.13
N SER A 110 -11.20 -6.86 -7.19
CA SER A 110 -10.60 -8.19 -7.22
C SER A 110 -9.47 -8.41 -6.22
N ALA A 111 -8.91 -7.35 -5.65
CA ALA A 111 -7.81 -7.44 -4.70
C ALA A 111 -7.92 -6.35 -3.62
N TYR A 112 -7.38 -6.64 -2.44
CA TYR A 112 -7.43 -5.74 -1.30
C TYR A 112 -6.04 -5.55 -0.72
N ASP A 113 -5.62 -4.30 -0.57
CA ASP A 113 -4.36 -3.95 0.08
C ASP A 113 -4.60 -3.79 1.59
N ASP A 114 -4.21 -4.79 2.36
CA ASP A 114 -4.33 -4.79 3.82
C ASP A 114 -2.94 -4.76 4.47
N MET A 115 -2.19 -3.72 4.20
CA MET A 115 -0.83 -3.52 4.74
C MET A 115 -0.82 -3.42 6.27
N MET A 116 -1.93 -3.04 6.88
CA MET A 116 -2.03 -2.82 8.33
C MET A 116 -2.55 -4.05 9.08
N GLY A 117 -2.88 -5.14 8.38
CA GLY A 117 -3.42 -6.37 8.97
C GLY A 117 -4.81 -6.17 9.59
N GLY A 118 -5.64 -5.35 8.96
CA GLY A 118 -7.03 -5.16 9.33
C GLY A 118 -7.89 -6.38 9.00
N LYS A 119 -9.18 -6.27 9.28
CA LYS A 119 -10.17 -7.31 8.93
C LYS A 119 -11.05 -6.90 7.75
N GLU A 120 -10.85 -5.71 7.23
CA GLU A 120 -11.69 -5.10 6.21
C GLU A 120 -11.60 -5.84 4.88
N GLY A 121 -10.42 -6.40 4.57
CA GLY A 121 -10.19 -7.23 3.39
C GLY A 121 -10.44 -8.73 3.61
N ASP A 122 -10.93 -9.15 4.78
CA ASP A 122 -11.09 -10.57 5.11
C ASP A 122 -12.35 -11.17 4.46
N LEU A 123 -12.14 -11.93 3.41
CA LEU A 123 -13.18 -12.69 2.70
C LEU A 123 -13.39 -14.11 3.28
N LEU A 124 -12.57 -14.55 4.25
CA LEU A 124 -12.66 -15.90 4.83
C LEU A 124 -13.97 -16.10 5.60
N ALA A 125 -14.57 -15.02 6.11
CA ALA A 125 -15.87 -15.07 6.76
C ALA A 125 -16.99 -15.59 5.82
N TYR A 126 -16.81 -15.47 4.52
CA TYR A 126 -17.77 -15.83 3.46
C TYR A 126 -17.40 -17.14 2.74
N LYS A 127 -16.42 -17.91 3.21
CA LYS A 127 -15.91 -19.10 2.54
C LYS A 127 -16.96 -20.19 2.26
N ASP A 128 -18.00 -20.25 3.09
CA ASP A 128 -19.06 -21.25 3.02
C ASP A 128 -20.32 -20.72 2.29
N ASP A 129 -20.28 -19.48 1.81
CA ASP A 129 -21.35 -18.87 1.00
C ASP A 129 -21.12 -19.14 -0.50
N PRO A 130 -22.01 -19.89 -1.18
CA PRO A 130 -21.85 -20.20 -2.61
C PRO A 130 -21.83 -18.95 -3.50
N THR A 131 -22.58 -17.91 -3.15
CA THR A 131 -22.64 -16.67 -3.90
C THR A 131 -21.31 -15.93 -3.79
N ALA A 132 -20.81 -15.78 -2.56
CA ALA A 132 -19.50 -15.20 -2.33
C ALA A 132 -18.38 -16.00 -3.00
N ALA A 133 -18.44 -17.32 -2.99
CA ALA A 133 -17.47 -18.17 -3.68
C ALA A 133 -17.46 -17.94 -5.21
N ALA A 134 -18.62 -17.72 -5.83
CA ALA A 134 -18.72 -17.39 -7.26
C ALA A 134 -18.09 -16.02 -7.54
N LEU A 135 -18.37 -15.00 -6.72
CA LEU A 135 -17.79 -13.67 -6.83
C LEU A 135 -16.26 -13.70 -6.63
N MET A 136 -15.77 -14.43 -5.63
CA MET A 136 -14.33 -14.60 -5.39
C MET A 136 -13.64 -15.33 -6.55
N ARG A 137 -14.29 -16.27 -7.21
CA ARG A 137 -13.77 -16.93 -8.41
C ARG A 137 -13.57 -15.93 -9.54
N GLU A 138 -14.53 -15.04 -9.77
CA GLU A 138 -14.43 -13.98 -10.77
C GLU A 138 -13.30 -13.00 -10.43
N ALA A 139 -13.20 -12.59 -9.17
CA ALA A 139 -12.09 -11.77 -8.68
C ALA A 139 -10.73 -12.43 -8.93
N CYS A 140 -10.61 -13.73 -8.65
CA CYS A 140 -9.39 -14.49 -8.96
C CYS A 140 -9.10 -14.52 -10.47
N HIS A 141 -10.13 -14.63 -11.32
CA HIS A 141 -9.95 -14.57 -12.78
C HIS A 141 -9.30 -13.26 -13.22
N HIS A 142 -9.77 -12.13 -12.74
CA HIS A 142 -9.17 -10.82 -13.05
C HIS A 142 -7.72 -10.68 -12.55
N ASN A 143 -7.43 -11.20 -11.37
CA ASN A 143 -6.07 -11.18 -10.82
C ASN A 143 -5.12 -12.08 -11.64
N LEU A 144 -5.58 -13.29 -12.00
CA LEU A 144 -4.81 -14.20 -12.83
C LEU A 144 -4.61 -13.65 -14.24
N TYR A 145 -5.62 -12.99 -14.83
CA TYR A 145 -5.48 -12.31 -16.11
C TYR A 145 -4.31 -11.31 -16.08
N THR A 146 -4.24 -10.48 -15.04
CA THR A 146 -3.15 -9.52 -14.86
C THR A 146 -1.79 -10.21 -14.75
N ILE A 147 -1.69 -11.30 -13.98
CA ILE A 147 -0.45 -12.05 -13.78
C ILE A 147 0.01 -12.72 -15.07
N VAL A 148 -0.89 -13.40 -15.78
CA VAL A 148 -0.57 -14.14 -17.01
C VAL A 148 -0.11 -13.20 -18.13
N ASN A 149 -0.68 -12.02 -18.20
CA ASN A 149 -0.29 -10.99 -19.17
C ASN A 149 0.92 -10.13 -18.73
N SER A 150 1.64 -10.57 -17.70
CA SER A 150 2.85 -9.92 -17.20
C SER A 150 4.08 -10.80 -17.35
N LEU A 151 5.27 -10.23 -17.19
CA LEU A 151 6.51 -11.00 -17.09
C LEU A 151 6.59 -11.86 -15.81
N GLY A 152 5.67 -11.69 -14.86
CA GLY A 152 5.64 -12.48 -13.63
C GLY A 152 5.52 -13.99 -13.87
N MET A 153 4.96 -14.38 -15.02
CA MET A 153 4.84 -15.79 -15.42
C MET A 153 5.95 -16.24 -16.39
N ASN A 154 6.90 -15.36 -16.74
CA ASN A 154 7.95 -15.71 -17.67
C ASN A 154 8.92 -16.74 -17.07
N GLY A 155 8.99 -17.92 -17.68
CA GLY A 155 9.79 -19.05 -17.18
C GLY A 155 9.15 -19.81 -16.01
N VAL A 156 7.90 -19.52 -15.66
CA VAL A 156 7.14 -20.27 -14.64
C VAL A 156 6.28 -21.33 -15.32
N GLY A 157 6.44 -22.58 -14.94
CA GLY A 157 5.66 -23.72 -15.42
C GLY A 157 5.14 -24.58 -14.27
N PRO A 158 4.37 -25.65 -14.56
CA PRO A 158 3.77 -26.53 -13.53
C PRO A 158 4.79 -27.13 -12.55
N ASP A 159 6.01 -27.38 -13.03
CA ASP A 159 7.08 -27.98 -12.25
C ASP A 159 8.04 -26.96 -11.63
N THR A 160 7.70 -25.66 -11.73
CA THR A 160 8.55 -24.60 -11.17
C THR A 160 8.49 -24.59 -9.65
N THR A 161 9.65 -24.76 -9.02
CA THR A 161 9.80 -24.61 -7.58
C THR A 161 10.30 -23.21 -7.24
N VAL A 162 9.51 -22.46 -6.48
CA VAL A 162 9.90 -21.14 -5.98
C VAL A 162 10.71 -21.31 -4.69
N LYS A 163 11.99 -20.95 -4.73
CA LYS A 163 12.83 -20.89 -3.53
C LYS A 163 12.97 -19.43 -3.10
N ALA A 164 12.47 -19.12 -1.92
CA ALA A 164 12.72 -17.82 -1.32
C ALA A 164 14.23 -17.66 -1.09
N LYS A 165 14.82 -16.61 -1.66
CA LYS A 165 16.23 -16.25 -1.44
C LYS A 165 16.25 -14.87 -0.79
N ASP A 166 16.90 -14.80 0.36
CA ASP A 166 17.12 -13.51 1.00
C ASP A 166 17.86 -12.56 0.03
N PRO A 167 17.42 -11.32 -0.12
CA PRO A 167 18.15 -10.33 -0.90
C PRO A 167 19.54 -10.12 -0.30
N GLY A 168 20.54 -9.83 -1.13
CA GLY A 168 21.95 -9.73 -0.70
C GLY A 168 22.18 -8.76 0.46
N PHE A 169 21.38 -7.70 0.56
CA PHE A 169 21.45 -6.74 1.66
C PHE A 169 20.89 -7.27 3.00
N ALA A 170 20.07 -8.33 3.01
CA ALA A 170 19.44 -8.82 4.23
C ALA A 170 20.47 -9.27 5.28
N THR A 171 21.56 -9.90 4.86
CA THR A 171 22.67 -10.27 5.73
C THR A 171 23.34 -9.03 6.34
N THR A 172 23.60 -8.00 5.53
CA THR A 172 24.17 -6.74 5.98
C THR A 172 23.27 -6.08 7.03
N VAL A 173 21.95 -6.02 6.77
CA VAL A 173 20.98 -5.46 7.72
C VAL A 173 20.95 -6.26 9.04
N ARG A 174 20.98 -7.59 8.97
CA ARG A 174 21.04 -8.44 10.18
C ARG A 174 22.31 -8.16 11.01
N VAL A 175 23.45 -8.06 10.35
CA VAL A 175 24.73 -7.76 11.02
C VAL A 175 24.70 -6.38 11.66
N LEU A 176 24.25 -5.35 10.92
CA LEU A 176 24.15 -3.99 11.43
C LEU A 176 23.16 -3.87 12.61
N ARG A 177 22.05 -4.62 12.57
CA ARG A 177 21.06 -4.66 13.66
C ARG A 177 21.68 -5.11 14.99
N VAL A 178 22.73 -5.95 14.95
CA VAL A 178 23.44 -6.40 16.15
C VAL A 178 24.61 -5.49 16.47
N LEU A 179 25.42 -5.14 15.47
CA LEU A 179 26.63 -4.33 15.69
C LEU A 179 26.35 -2.93 16.22
N LEU A 180 25.34 -2.24 15.69
CA LEU A 180 25.04 -0.87 16.10
C LEU A 180 24.65 -0.75 17.58
N PRO A 181 23.75 -1.57 18.14
CA PRO A 181 23.46 -1.55 19.57
C PRO A 181 24.68 -1.89 20.43
N VAL A 182 25.50 -2.86 20.01
CA VAL A 182 26.73 -3.22 20.74
C VAL A 182 27.70 -2.04 20.75
N LEU A 183 27.95 -1.43 19.61
CA LEU A 183 28.81 -0.24 19.50
C LEU A 183 28.28 0.91 20.36
N PHE A 184 26.96 1.15 20.32
CA PHE A 184 26.32 2.16 21.16
C PHE A 184 26.57 1.90 22.66
N LEU A 185 26.39 0.66 23.12
CA LEU A 185 26.63 0.30 24.52
C LEU A 185 28.10 0.47 24.91
N VAL A 186 29.02 0.10 24.03
CA VAL A 186 30.46 0.32 24.26
C VAL A 186 30.78 1.81 24.38
N CYS A 187 30.28 2.62 23.44
CA CYS A 187 30.48 4.07 23.47
C CYS A 187 29.86 4.70 24.73
N LEU A 188 28.66 4.26 25.11
CA LEU A 188 27.98 4.71 26.34
C LEU A 188 28.80 4.33 27.59
N GLY A 189 29.31 3.09 27.63
CA GLY A 189 30.16 2.63 28.72
C GLY A 189 31.46 3.45 28.85
N LEU A 190 32.13 3.71 27.73
CA LEU A 190 33.32 4.56 27.67
C LEU A 190 33.02 6.01 28.11
N TYR A 191 31.89 6.54 27.66
CA TYR A 191 31.44 7.87 28.07
C TYR A 191 31.18 7.93 29.57
N ILE A 192 30.45 6.99 30.13
CA ILE A 192 30.17 6.93 31.59
C ILE A 192 31.48 6.78 32.37
N TRP A 193 32.34 5.85 31.96
CA TRP A 193 33.63 5.64 32.56
C TRP A 193 34.49 6.92 32.54
N GLY A 194 34.55 7.58 31.38
CA GLY A 194 35.25 8.87 31.23
C GLY A 194 34.69 9.95 32.14
N ARG A 195 33.36 10.05 32.25
CA ARG A 195 32.69 11.00 33.16
C ARG A 195 33.00 10.73 34.63
N VAL A 196 32.94 9.45 35.02
CA VAL A 196 33.28 9.06 36.42
C VAL A 196 34.73 9.32 36.72
N ARG A 197 35.65 8.99 35.82
CA ARG A 197 37.08 9.24 35.99
C ARG A 197 37.38 10.74 36.07
N PHE A 198 36.78 11.53 35.15
CA PHE A 198 36.93 12.98 35.15
C PHE A 198 36.40 13.63 36.44
N SER A 199 35.24 13.16 36.95
CA SER A 199 34.67 13.71 38.21
C SER A 199 35.57 13.55 39.44
N LYS A 200 36.48 12.57 39.41
CA LYS A 200 37.46 12.31 40.49
C LYS A 200 38.75 13.10 40.33
N THR A 201 38.94 13.87 39.28
CA THR A 201 40.14 14.67 39.08
C THR A 201 40.07 15.98 39.87
N GLU A 202 41.22 16.45 40.35
CA GLU A 202 41.33 17.73 41.06
C GLU A 202 40.83 18.92 40.23
N ALA A 203 41.06 18.89 38.90
CA ALA A 203 40.56 19.89 37.96
C ALA A 203 39.02 19.99 37.97
N CYS A 204 38.31 18.86 38.04
CA CYS A 204 36.85 18.86 38.11
C CYS A 204 36.35 19.38 39.46
N GLN A 205 37.01 19.00 40.56
CA GLN A 205 36.67 19.48 41.90
C GLN A 205 36.84 20.98 42.02
N THR A 206 37.95 21.51 41.52
CA THR A 206 38.23 22.94 41.47
C THR A 206 37.20 23.70 40.62
N TYR A 207 36.87 23.18 39.45
CA TYR A 207 35.81 23.75 38.58
C TYR A 207 34.44 23.79 39.27
N GLN A 208 34.05 22.71 39.93
CA GLN A 208 32.79 22.65 40.68
C GLN A 208 32.76 23.63 41.85
N ALA A 209 33.87 23.78 42.57
CA ALA A 209 34.00 24.76 43.66
C ALA A 209 33.84 26.20 43.14
N GLN A 210 34.52 26.56 42.05
CA GLN A 210 34.40 27.87 41.39
C GLN A 210 32.97 28.14 40.90
N LYS A 211 32.32 27.13 40.29
CA LYS A 211 30.95 27.27 39.83
C LYS A 211 29.95 27.48 40.95
N LYS A 212 30.16 26.82 42.10
CA LYS A 212 29.36 27.01 43.31
C LYS A 212 29.54 28.39 43.94
N ALA A 213 30.76 28.87 43.95
CA ALA A 213 31.07 30.22 44.43
C ALA A 213 30.39 31.32 43.59
N ARG A 214 30.38 31.18 42.26
CA ARG A 214 29.71 32.12 41.35
C ARG A 214 28.17 32.12 41.45
N LYS A 215 27.57 31.04 41.95
CA LYS A 215 26.10 30.97 42.14
C LYS A 215 25.65 31.62 43.44
N ASN A 216 26.57 31.82 44.36
CA ASN A 216 26.30 32.40 45.70
C ASN A 216 26.66 33.89 45.77
N GLN A 217 27.10 34.46 44.67
CA GLN A 217 27.24 35.91 44.41
C GLN A 217 26.08 36.41 43.58
#